data_7cc797c462822f242fcc319acb6f8978
#
_entry.id   7cc797c462822f242fcc319acb6f8978
#
_cell.length_a   1.000
_cell.length_b   1.000
_cell.length_c   1.000
_cell.angle_alpha   90.00
_cell.angle_beta   90.00
_cell.angle_gamma   90.00
#
_symmetry.space_group_name_H-M   'P 1'
#
loop_
_entity.id
_entity.type
_entity.pdbx_description
1 polymer ?
#
loop_
_entity_poly.entity_id
_entity_poly.type
_entity_poly.pdbx_seq_one_letter_code
_entity_poly.pdbx_strand_id
1 'polypeptide(L)'
;SETAAQEDEPQAEDPPEAESDFVRLNIMEHIVQEKIIYFMRQFDVCTCDRCVADVVALTLNGLAPKYIVVDRAAAAPLSDFYTNKFIADVTVEAMKACATIRDNPRH
;
A
#
# COMPACT_ATOMS: atom_id res chain seq x y z
N SER A 1 -13.94 21.94 -21.64
CA SER A 1 -14.10 21.82 -20.88
C SER A 1 -13.89 21.79 -20.74
N GLU A 2 -13.98 21.70 -20.74
CA GLU A 2 -14.16 21.53 -19.93
C GLU A 2 -13.80 21.20 -19.70
N THR A 3 -13.72 21.14 -20.35
CA THR A 3 -13.75 20.75 -19.63
C THR A 3 -13.44 20.23 -19.44
N ALA A 4 -13.32 20.13 -19.89
CA ALA A 4 -13.38 19.57 -19.09
C ALA A 4 -13.20 19.02 -18.85
N ALA A 5 -13.18 18.94 -19.23
CA ALA A 5 -13.37 18.44 -18.40
C ALA A 5 -13.23 17.95 -18.18
N GLN A 6 -13.37 17.88 -18.42
CA GLN A 6 -13.59 17.51 -17.72
C GLN A 6 -13.45 17.05 -17.51
N GLU A 7 -13.53 16.98 -17.82
CA GLU A 7 -13.72 16.56 -17.15
C GLU A 7 -13.64 16.11 -16.80
N ASP A 8 -13.73 15.95 -17.24
CA ASP A 8 -13.92 15.51 -16.48
C ASP A 8 -13.97 15.12 -16.13
N GLU A 9 -14.20 14.87 -16.03
CA GLU A 9 -14.54 14.53 -15.34
C GLU A 9 -14.93 14.36 -14.80
N PRO A 10 -15.30 13.93 -14.48
CA PRO A 10 -15.94 13.80 -13.79
C PRO A 10 -16.08 13.65 -13.26
N GLN A 11 -16.34 13.55 -12.94
CA GLN A 11 -16.62 13.54 -12.05
C GLN A 11 -16.84 13.28 -11.07
N ALA A 12 -15.95 12.92 -10.99
CA ALA A 12 -16.23 12.40 -9.71
C ALA A 12 -17.05 13.32 -8.88
N GLU A 13 -17.92 12.72 -8.38
CA GLU A 13 -18.88 13.42 -7.58
C GLU A 13 -18.44 13.50 -6.14
N ASP A 14 -17.46 12.64 -5.77
CA ASP A 14 -16.90 12.68 -4.42
C ASP A 14 -15.93 13.83 -4.28
N PRO A 15 -15.89 14.53 -3.16
CA PRO A 15 -14.89 15.56 -2.97
C PRO A 15 -13.48 14.97 -2.98
N PRO A 16 -12.46 15.71 -3.43
CA PRO A 16 -11.09 15.25 -3.33
C PRO A 16 -10.74 14.90 -1.88
N GLU A 17 -9.96 13.85 -1.70
CA GLU A 17 -9.58 13.41 -0.36
C GLU A 17 -8.93 14.53 0.45
N ALA A 18 -8.17 15.42 -0.21
CA ALA A 18 -7.51 16.53 0.47
C ALA A 18 -8.50 17.50 1.11
N GLU A 19 -9.75 17.52 0.62
CA GLU A 19 -10.77 18.44 1.12
C GLU A 19 -11.77 17.77 2.05
N SER A 20 -11.62 16.47 2.28
CA SER A 20 -12.53 15.70 3.13
C SER A 20 -11.93 15.49 4.51
N ASP A 21 -12.80 15.44 5.53
CA ASP A 21 -12.41 15.06 6.88
C ASP A 21 -12.20 13.55 7.02
N PHE A 22 -12.59 12.79 6.00
CA PHE A 22 -12.49 11.33 6.02
C PHE A 22 -11.53 10.87 4.93
N VAL A 23 -10.84 9.76 5.22
CA VAL A 23 -9.91 9.15 4.27
C VAL A 23 -10.34 7.70 4.05
N ARG A 24 -10.49 7.33 2.77
CA ARG A 24 -10.66 5.94 2.36
C ARG A 24 -9.27 5.42 1.97
N LEU A 25 -8.86 4.34 2.57
CA LEU A 25 -7.56 3.77 2.22
C LEU A 25 -7.61 2.25 2.31
N ASN A 26 -6.75 1.61 1.53
CA ASN A 26 -6.52 0.18 1.64
C ASN A 26 -5.46 0.00 2.71
N ILE A 27 -5.89 -0.49 3.88
CA ILE A 27 -4.97 -0.59 5.02
C ILE A 27 -3.83 -1.56 4.75
N MET A 28 -4.05 -2.58 3.92
CA MET A 28 -3.00 -3.52 3.57
C MET A 28 -1.87 -2.82 2.81
N GLU A 29 -2.23 -1.94 1.87
CA GLU A 29 -1.23 -1.16 1.14
C GLU A 29 -0.43 -0.27 2.08
N HIS A 30 -1.10 0.35 3.02
CA HIS A 30 -0.43 1.21 4.00
C HIS A 30 0.56 0.42 4.85
N ILE A 31 0.15 -0.75 5.34
CA ILE A 31 1.03 -1.61 6.15
C ILE A 31 2.24 -2.05 5.34
N VAL A 32 2.01 -2.51 4.11
CA VAL A 32 3.11 -2.98 3.25
C VAL A 32 4.10 -1.85 3.00
N GLN A 33 3.62 -0.66 2.65
CA GLN A 33 4.50 0.48 2.39
C GLN A 33 5.35 0.84 3.62
N GLU A 34 4.79 0.73 4.81
CA GLU A 34 5.53 1.04 6.03
C GLU A 34 6.58 -0.01 6.40
N LYS A 35 6.33 -1.28 6.06
CA LYS A 35 7.15 -2.37 6.57
C LYS A 35 8.07 -2.99 5.52
N ILE A 36 7.87 -2.70 4.23
CA ILE A 36 8.52 -3.49 3.18
C ILE A 36 10.05 -3.36 3.19
N ILE A 37 10.57 -2.16 3.46
CA ILE A 37 12.02 -1.98 3.47
C ILE A 37 12.66 -2.83 4.57
N TYR A 38 12.02 -2.92 5.72
CA TYR A 38 12.49 -3.77 6.80
C TYR A 38 12.58 -5.22 6.33
N PHE A 39 11.52 -5.75 5.70
CA PHE A 39 11.52 -7.12 5.23
C PHE A 39 12.58 -7.35 4.15
N MET A 40 12.71 -6.41 3.21
CA MET A 40 13.69 -6.55 2.15
C MET A 40 15.11 -6.62 2.71
N ARG A 41 15.42 -5.83 3.72
CA ARG A 41 16.73 -5.89 4.36
C ARG A 41 16.93 -7.19 5.10
N GLN A 42 15.89 -7.70 5.76
CA GLN A 42 15.98 -8.97 6.49
C GLN A 42 16.25 -10.14 5.56
N PHE A 43 15.74 -10.08 4.33
CA PHE A 43 15.85 -11.17 3.36
C PHE A 43 16.90 -10.89 2.27
N ASP A 44 17.75 -9.90 2.48
CA ASP A 44 18.85 -9.57 1.56
C ASP A 44 18.39 -9.28 0.15
N VAL A 45 17.34 -8.47 0.00
CA VAL A 45 16.83 -8.03 -1.30
C VAL A 45 17.32 -6.62 -1.57
N CYS A 46 17.74 -6.37 -2.82
CA CYS A 46 18.13 -5.04 -3.26
C CYS A 46 16.99 -4.04 -3.02
N THR A 47 17.31 -2.89 -2.41
CA THR A 47 16.30 -1.88 -2.10
C THR A 47 16.27 -0.73 -3.10
N CYS A 48 16.67 -0.97 -4.34
CA CYS A 48 16.53 0.04 -5.39
C CYS A 48 15.05 0.26 -5.72
N ASP A 49 14.76 1.36 -6.39
CA ASP A 49 13.37 1.74 -6.70
C ASP A 49 12.61 0.63 -7.42
N ARG A 50 13.27 -0.05 -8.37
CA ARG A 50 12.62 -1.12 -9.12
C ARG A 50 12.29 -2.31 -8.25
N CYS A 51 13.23 -2.77 -7.44
CA CYS A 51 13.02 -3.92 -6.58
C CYS A 51 11.97 -3.63 -5.52
N VAL A 52 11.98 -2.42 -4.93
CA VAL A 52 10.96 -2.03 -3.97
C VAL A 52 9.57 -2.08 -4.61
N ALA A 53 9.44 -1.48 -5.81
CA ALA A 53 8.16 -1.49 -6.51
C ALA A 53 7.68 -2.90 -6.80
N ASP A 54 8.58 -3.77 -7.27
CA ASP A 54 8.23 -5.14 -7.59
C ASP A 54 7.82 -5.93 -6.34
N VAL A 55 8.55 -5.79 -5.25
CA VAL A 55 8.22 -6.51 -4.02
C VAL A 55 6.88 -6.02 -3.46
N VAL A 56 6.65 -4.72 -3.46
CA VAL A 56 5.37 -4.17 -3.00
C VAL A 56 4.22 -4.72 -3.83
N ALA A 57 4.36 -4.70 -5.16
CA ALA A 57 3.31 -5.17 -6.04
C ALA A 57 3.00 -6.66 -5.82
N LEU A 58 4.04 -7.49 -5.73
CA LEU A 58 3.85 -8.91 -5.50
C LEU A 58 3.21 -9.20 -4.14
N THR A 59 3.66 -8.48 -3.11
CA THR A 59 3.11 -8.65 -1.78
C THR A 59 1.62 -8.32 -1.77
N LEU A 60 1.26 -7.19 -2.37
CA LEU A 60 -0.14 -6.74 -2.39
C LEU A 60 -1.01 -7.66 -3.24
N ASN A 61 -0.47 -8.23 -4.30
CA ASN A 61 -1.23 -9.18 -5.12
C ASN A 61 -1.56 -10.46 -4.35
N GLY A 62 -0.79 -10.80 -3.34
CA GLY A 62 -1.07 -11.96 -2.49
C GLY A 62 -1.98 -11.67 -1.31
N LEU A 63 -2.37 -10.42 -1.10
CA LEU A 63 -3.19 -10.01 0.03
C LEU A 63 -4.56 -9.53 -0.46
N ALA A 64 -5.61 -9.94 0.24
CA ALA A 64 -6.94 -9.39 -0.04
C ALA A 64 -6.95 -7.91 0.33
N PRO A 65 -7.54 -7.06 -0.50
CA PRO A 65 -7.64 -5.64 -0.15
C PRO A 65 -8.53 -5.44 1.07
N LYS A 66 -8.19 -4.44 1.87
CA LYS A 66 -8.97 -4.10 3.05
C LYS A 66 -9.14 -2.59 3.10
N TYR A 67 -10.24 -2.10 2.54
CA TYR A 67 -10.52 -0.68 2.53
C TYR A 67 -11.23 -0.28 3.81
N ILE A 68 -10.79 0.82 4.40
CA ILE A 68 -11.42 1.38 5.58
C ILE A 68 -11.63 2.87 5.35
N VAL A 69 -12.59 3.42 6.08
CA VAL A 69 -12.83 4.86 6.10
C VAL A 69 -12.51 5.33 7.52
N VAL A 70 -11.62 6.28 7.61
CA VAL A 70 -11.19 6.78 8.92
C VAL A 70 -11.27 8.31 8.93
N ASP A 71 -11.48 8.85 10.12
CA ASP A 71 -11.32 10.27 10.35
C ASP A 71 -9.84 10.60 10.15
N ARG A 72 -9.54 11.65 9.39
CA ARG A 72 -8.16 12.00 9.07
C ARG A 72 -7.31 12.17 10.33
N ALA A 73 -7.89 12.72 11.38
CA ALA A 73 -7.17 12.94 12.63
C ALA A 73 -6.89 11.63 13.38
N ALA A 74 -7.65 10.57 13.12
CA ALA A 74 -7.52 9.28 13.80
C ALA A 74 -6.74 8.25 12.98
N ALA A 75 -6.24 8.62 11.80
CA ALA A 75 -5.62 7.66 10.89
C ALA A 75 -4.38 6.97 11.49
N ALA A 76 -3.51 7.73 12.16
CA ALA A 76 -2.28 7.18 12.70
C ALA A 76 -2.51 6.14 13.81
N PRO A 77 -3.36 6.40 14.81
CA PRO A 77 -3.64 5.36 15.83
C PRO A 77 -4.29 4.12 15.26
N LEU A 78 -5.18 4.27 14.27
CA LEU A 78 -5.82 3.12 13.64
C LEU A 78 -4.85 2.29 12.82
N SER A 79 -3.83 2.93 12.24
CA SER A 79 -2.79 2.25 11.50
C SER A 79 -2.08 1.23 12.38
N ASP A 80 -1.72 1.59 13.62
CA ASP A 80 -1.07 0.66 14.55
C ASP A 80 -1.96 -0.53 14.88
N PHE A 81 -3.24 -0.27 15.12
CA PHE A 81 -4.20 -1.34 15.41
C PHE A 81 -4.25 -2.35 14.26
N TYR A 82 -4.39 -1.85 13.03
CA TYR A 82 -4.50 -2.74 11.87
C TYR A 82 -3.18 -3.42 11.53
N THR A 83 -2.06 -2.74 11.75
CA THR A 83 -0.75 -3.37 11.56
C THR A 83 -0.64 -4.60 12.44
N ASN A 84 -0.96 -4.48 13.73
CA ASN A 84 -0.88 -5.61 14.65
C ASN A 84 -1.84 -6.73 14.24
N LYS A 85 -3.00 -6.38 13.70
CA LYS A 85 -3.99 -7.37 13.31
C LYS A 85 -3.57 -8.17 12.08
N PHE A 86 -2.93 -7.53 11.11
CA PHE A 86 -2.65 -8.16 9.81
C PHE A 86 -1.17 -8.47 9.57
N ILE A 87 -0.30 -8.18 10.54
CA ILE A 87 1.14 -8.29 10.28
C ILE A 87 1.57 -9.71 9.92
N ALA A 88 0.91 -10.73 10.47
CA ALA A 88 1.27 -12.12 10.14
C ALA A 88 1.02 -12.42 8.67
N ASP A 89 -0.14 -12.01 8.16
CA ASP A 89 -0.47 -12.23 6.74
C ASP A 89 0.47 -11.45 5.84
N VAL A 90 0.75 -10.21 6.20
CA VAL A 90 1.67 -9.36 5.43
C VAL A 90 3.06 -10.00 5.41
N THR A 91 3.54 -10.49 6.54
CA THR A 91 4.86 -11.11 6.64
C THR A 91 4.99 -12.29 5.68
N VAL A 92 3.98 -13.16 5.65
CA VAL A 92 4.02 -14.34 4.78
C VAL A 92 4.13 -13.93 3.31
N GLU A 93 3.30 -12.99 2.87
CA GLU A 93 3.33 -12.56 1.48
C GLU A 93 4.60 -11.78 1.15
N ALA A 94 5.09 -10.98 2.09
CA ALA A 94 6.35 -10.25 1.89
C ALA A 94 7.52 -11.21 1.74
N MET A 95 7.56 -12.28 2.53
CA MET A 95 8.61 -13.29 2.41
C MET A 95 8.61 -13.94 1.03
N LYS A 96 7.44 -14.30 0.53
CA LYS A 96 7.31 -14.89 -0.81
C LYS A 96 7.78 -13.93 -1.89
N ALA A 97 7.35 -12.67 -1.80
CA ALA A 97 7.72 -11.66 -2.78
C ALA A 97 9.22 -11.39 -2.74
N CYS A 98 9.79 -11.29 -1.56
CA CYS A 98 11.23 -11.09 -1.40
C CYS A 98 12.03 -12.22 -2.04
N ALA A 99 11.61 -13.46 -1.82
CA ALA A 99 12.30 -14.62 -2.39
C ALA A 99 12.23 -14.57 -3.92
N THR A 100 11.07 -14.25 -4.48
CA THR A 100 10.90 -14.16 -5.92
C THR A 100 11.82 -13.11 -6.54
N ILE A 101 11.86 -11.91 -5.97
CA ILE A 101 12.64 -10.82 -6.54
C ILE A 101 14.13 -11.02 -6.29
N ARG A 102 14.52 -11.55 -5.14
CA ARG A 102 15.92 -11.86 -4.87
C ARG A 102 16.48 -12.82 -5.92
N ASP A 103 15.71 -13.84 -6.27
CA ASP A 103 16.15 -14.87 -7.21
C ASP A 103 16.08 -14.40 -8.65
N ASN A 104 15.19 -13.45 -8.96
CA ASN A 104 14.97 -12.97 -10.33
C ASN A 104 14.75 -11.46 -10.36
N PRO A 105 15.77 -10.65 -10.04
CA PRO A 105 15.61 -9.20 -10.09
C PRO A 105 15.45 -8.74 -11.55
N ARG A 106 14.67 -7.68 -11.73
CA ARG A 106 14.39 -7.17 -13.08
C ARG A 106 15.22 -5.94 -13.43
N HIS A 107 16.33 -5.78 -12.81
CA HIS A 107 17.25 -4.69 -13.14
C HIS A 107 18.61 -5.19 -13.57
#